data_9c1fdfcad24ae9b6bcf13c5baa54e187
#
_entry.id   9c1fdfcad24ae9b6bcf13c5baa54e187
#
_cell.length_a   1.000
_cell.length_b   1.000
_cell.length_c   1.000
_cell.angle_alpha   90.00
_cell.angle_beta   90.00
_cell.angle_gamma   90.00
#
_symmetry.space_group_name_H-M   'P 1'
#
loop_
_entity.id
_entity.type
_entity.pdbx_description
1 polymer ?
#
loop_
_entity_poly.entity_id
_entity_poly.type
_entity_poly.pdbx_seq_one_letter_code
_entity_poly.pdbx_strand_id
1 'polypeptide(L)'
;MFAVAPTSASLSRRAHARVIATRARGVAARPATSVVAKASSDESSANFGQRAAAALAALSLAASPGVAFAKGTPTYIAELTPTTGSNVKGSFKFEPFIDKSNQEKVQITASLQGLAPGLHAINIHENGNVECADGSCTGASWNPQDRPHGGPNSLKKFGASACHFVGEGCLLWRHIGDLGNVTANDLGAVEDTFKDQYIALRDGKNMFNVAGRSIVVRQGADDFTTQSDDGGAGKILAYGTIKPAAT
;
A
#
# COMPACT_ATOMS: atom_id res chain seq x y z
N MET A 1 6.32 1.84 67.33
CA MET A 1 7.60 2.55 67.62
C MET A 1 8.29 2.87 66.31
N PHE A 2 8.49 4.17 66.10
CA PHE A 2 9.38 4.84 65.16
C PHE A 2 9.11 4.74 63.67
N ALA A 3 8.49 5.79 63.18
CA ALA A 3 8.55 6.28 61.81
C ALA A 3 9.94 6.96 61.55
N VAL A 4 10.48 6.74 60.34
CA VAL A 4 11.50 7.66 59.77
C VAL A 4 11.19 7.85 58.27
N ALA A 5 10.88 9.07 57.91
CA ALA A 5 10.88 9.56 56.53
C ALA A 5 12.28 10.10 56.21
N PRO A 6 12.70 10.11 54.94
CA PRO A 6 13.69 11.05 54.50
C PRO A 6 13.21 12.00 53.36
N THR A 7 13.40 13.20 53.64
CA THR A 7 13.68 14.46 52.94
C THR A 7 13.97 14.42 51.46
N SER A 8 13.24 15.30 50.77
CA SER A 8 13.45 15.83 49.43
C SER A 8 14.76 16.63 49.31
N ALA A 9 15.49 16.41 48.21
CA ALA A 9 16.53 17.33 47.74
C ALA A 9 16.22 17.78 46.31
N SER A 10 15.82 19.03 46.21
CA SER A 10 15.70 19.82 44.98
C SER A 10 17.10 20.19 44.46
N LEU A 11 17.37 19.86 43.19
CA LEU A 11 18.52 20.39 42.47
C LEU A 11 18.06 21.10 41.18
N SER A 12 17.92 22.39 41.30
CA SER A 12 17.80 23.37 40.20
C SER A 12 19.08 23.33 39.35
N ARG A 13 18.94 23.03 38.04
CA ARG A 13 20.00 23.34 37.06
C ARG A 13 19.47 24.35 36.05
N ARG A 14 20.03 25.53 36.11
CA ARG A 14 19.89 26.61 35.14
C ARG A 14 20.46 26.17 33.80
N ALA A 15 19.66 26.21 32.75
CA ALA A 15 20.11 26.09 31.39
C ALA A 15 20.51 27.46 30.85
N HIS A 16 21.75 27.55 30.39
CA HIS A 16 22.26 28.73 29.67
C HIS A 16 21.88 28.58 28.20
N ALA A 17 21.05 29.48 27.72
CA ALA A 17 20.77 29.61 26.29
C ALA A 17 21.96 30.34 25.62
N ARG A 18 22.63 29.66 24.71
CA ARG A 18 23.56 30.27 23.74
C ARG A 18 22.78 30.57 22.46
N VAL A 19 22.60 31.85 22.21
CA VAL A 19 22.14 32.38 20.92
C VAL A 19 23.30 32.30 19.96
N ILE A 20 23.15 31.48 18.89
CA ILE A 20 24.04 31.52 17.74
C ILE A 20 23.29 32.19 16.61
N ALA A 21 23.66 33.41 16.29
CA ALA A 21 23.23 34.14 15.12
C ALA A 21 23.96 33.60 13.91
N THR A 22 23.26 32.93 12.98
CA THR A 22 23.78 32.59 11.67
C THR A 22 23.22 33.53 10.60
N ARG A 23 24.16 34.21 10.00
CA ARG A 23 24.12 35.23 8.98
C ARG A 23 23.53 34.63 7.69
N ALA A 24 22.40 35.14 7.23
CA ALA A 24 21.83 34.82 5.89
C ALA A 24 22.74 35.37 4.79
N ARG A 25 23.23 34.49 3.94
CA ARG A 25 23.81 34.86 2.63
C ARG A 25 22.70 34.76 1.60
N GLY A 26 22.34 35.90 1.04
CA GLY A 26 21.42 36.00 -0.10
C GLY A 26 22.02 35.32 -1.33
N VAL A 27 21.24 34.45 -1.94
CA VAL A 27 21.48 33.93 -3.29
C VAL A 27 20.53 34.67 -4.22
N ALA A 28 21.13 35.43 -5.11
CA ALA A 28 20.44 36.23 -6.13
C ALA A 28 19.74 35.30 -7.14
N ALA A 29 18.48 35.58 -7.40
CA ALA A 29 17.70 34.96 -8.48
C ALA A 29 18.20 35.43 -9.85
N ARG A 30 18.46 34.48 -10.74
CA ARG A 30 18.75 34.76 -12.16
C ARG A 30 17.41 34.90 -12.91
N PRO A 31 17.25 35.90 -13.80
CA PRO A 31 16.04 36.05 -14.59
C PRO A 31 15.97 35.00 -15.72
N ALA A 32 14.78 34.47 -15.93
CA ALA A 32 14.47 33.60 -17.06
C ALA A 32 14.47 34.37 -18.35
N THR A 33 15.27 33.93 -19.32
CA THR A 33 15.32 34.49 -20.68
C THR A 33 14.17 33.90 -21.50
N SER A 34 13.19 34.73 -21.84
CA SER A 34 12.13 34.37 -22.77
C SER A 34 12.69 34.45 -24.21
N VAL A 35 12.68 33.33 -24.93
CA VAL A 35 12.96 33.30 -26.36
C VAL A 35 11.69 33.62 -27.12
N VAL A 36 11.60 34.83 -27.66
CA VAL A 36 10.55 35.23 -28.59
C VAL A 36 10.97 34.77 -29.99
N ALA A 37 10.24 33.83 -30.56
CA ALA A 37 10.37 33.45 -31.96
C ALA A 37 9.73 34.53 -32.82
N LYS A 38 10.54 35.19 -33.64
CA LYS A 38 10.15 36.21 -34.61
C LYS A 38 9.76 35.51 -35.91
N ALA A 39 8.48 35.53 -36.26
CA ALA A 39 8.01 35.12 -37.57
C ALA A 39 8.30 36.22 -38.57
N SER A 40 9.09 35.94 -39.59
CA SER A 40 9.27 36.77 -40.75
C SER A 40 8.24 36.39 -41.82
N SER A 41 7.41 37.35 -42.18
CA SER A 41 6.52 37.29 -43.33
C SER A 41 7.31 37.72 -44.56
N ASP A 42 7.46 36.85 -45.54
CA ASP A 42 7.79 37.23 -46.91
C ASP A 42 6.60 36.88 -47.80
N GLU A 43 5.96 37.93 -48.30
CA GLU A 43 4.99 37.86 -49.38
C GLU A 43 5.75 37.75 -50.72
N SER A 44 5.39 36.73 -51.48
CA SER A 44 5.61 36.75 -52.92
C SER A 44 4.42 36.14 -53.65
N SER A 45 3.70 37.02 -54.29
CA SER A 45 2.57 36.74 -55.18
C SER A 45 3.03 36.07 -56.49
N ALA A 46 2.36 34.97 -56.85
CA ALA A 46 2.17 34.62 -58.26
C ALA A 46 1.00 33.64 -58.43
N ASN A 47 0.14 34.07 -59.27
CA ASN A 47 -1.09 33.60 -59.85
C ASN A 47 -1.22 32.12 -60.28
N PHE A 48 -2.49 31.74 -60.33
CA PHE A 48 -3.21 30.90 -61.31
C PHE A 48 -3.34 29.41 -61.09
N GLY A 49 -4.59 29.00 -61.00
CA GLY A 49 -4.98 27.67 -61.39
C GLY A 49 -5.98 26.97 -60.45
N GLN A 50 -7.28 27.18 -60.71
CA GLN A 50 -8.39 26.39 -60.17
C GLN A 50 -8.15 24.90 -60.36
N ARG A 51 -8.25 24.16 -59.26
CA ARG A 51 -8.87 22.81 -59.24
C ARG A 51 -9.31 22.51 -57.82
N ALA A 52 -10.63 22.44 -57.65
CA ALA A 52 -11.28 21.92 -56.46
C ALA A 52 -10.89 20.44 -56.26
N ALA A 53 -10.25 20.14 -55.13
CA ALA A 53 -10.20 18.81 -54.61
C ALA A 53 -10.51 18.91 -53.13
N ALA A 54 -11.70 18.43 -52.76
CA ALA A 54 -12.14 18.30 -51.38
C ALA A 54 -11.21 17.30 -50.65
N ALA A 55 -10.29 17.79 -49.88
CA ALA A 55 -9.53 16.98 -48.95
C ALA A 55 -10.37 16.84 -47.67
N LEU A 56 -11.05 15.73 -47.53
CA LEU A 56 -11.58 15.25 -46.26
C LEU A 56 -10.39 15.09 -45.33
N ALA A 57 -10.18 16.05 -44.43
CA ALA A 57 -9.29 15.91 -43.31
C ALA A 57 -9.92 14.84 -42.36
N ALA A 58 -9.50 13.60 -42.51
CA ALA A 58 -9.73 12.58 -41.53
C ALA A 58 -9.02 13.00 -40.25
N LEU A 59 -9.80 13.54 -39.32
CA LEU A 59 -9.38 13.75 -37.94
C LEU A 59 -9.14 12.36 -37.33
N SER A 60 -7.92 11.84 -37.45
CA SER A 60 -7.53 10.66 -36.72
C SER A 60 -7.55 11.02 -35.27
N LEU A 61 -8.60 10.58 -34.55
CA LEU A 61 -8.56 10.47 -33.10
C LEU A 61 -7.35 9.57 -32.79
N ALA A 62 -6.26 10.19 -32.37
CA ALA A 62 -5.18 9.46 -31.75
C ALA A 62 -5.77 8.88 -30.46
N ALA A 63 -6.19 7.62 -30.53
CA ALA A 63 -6.48 6.84 -29.34
C ALA A 63 -5.21 6.87 -28.51
N SER A 64 -5.27 7.53 -27.36
CA SER A 64 -4.23 7.42 -26.35
C SER A 64 -3.93 5.93 -26.19
N PRO A 65 -2.65 5.49 -26.20
CA PRO A 65 -2.34 4.12 -25.93
C PRO A 65 -2.81 3.84 -24.50
N GLY A 66 -4.00 3.26 -24.38
CA GLY A 66 -4.42 2.65 -23.13
C GLY A 66 -3.31 1.68 -22.77
N VAL A 67 -2.78 1.77 -21.57
CA VAL A 67 -1.77 0.85 -21.07
C VAL A 67 -2.42 -0.54 -21.11
N ALA A 68 -2.24 -1.24 -22.23
CA ALA A 68 -2.67 -2.60 -22.34
C ALA A 68 -1.82 -3.39 -21.36
N PHE A 69 -2.45 -3.94 -20.32
CA PHE A 69 -1.82 -5.03 -19.60
C PHE A 69 -1.36 -6.04 -20.66
N ALA A 70 -0.07 -6.32 -20.69
CA ALA A 70 0.45 -7.38 -21.51
C ALA A 70 -0.43 -8.61 -21.24
N LYS A 71 -1.00 -9.21 -22.30
CA LYS A 71 -1.83 -10.37 -22.24
C LYS A 71 -1.12 -11.41 -21.37
N GLY A 72 -1.61 -11.62 -20.13
CA GLY A 72 -1.01 -12.59 -19.21
C GLY A 72 -0.45 -12.05 -17.90
N THR A 73 -0.92 -10.91 -17.35
CA THR A 73 -0.56 -10.62 -15.95
C THR A 73 -1.21 -11.67 -15.05
N PRO A 74 -0.43 -12.50 -14.35
CA PRO A 74 -0.99 -13.63 -13.63
C PRO A 74 -1.88 -13.15 -12.49
N THR A 75 -3.07 -13.70 -12.40
CA THR A 75 -3.92 -13.67 -11.22
C THR A 75 -3.33 -14.65 -10.21
N TYR A 76 -3.32 -14.28 -8.95
CA TYR A 76 -2.93 -15.16 -7.84
C TYR A 76 -4.15 -15.48 -7.00
N ILE A 77 -4.15 -16.65 -6.38
CA ILE A 77 -5.21 -17.12 -5.50
C ILE A 77 -4.61 -17.75 -4.25
N ALA A 78 -5.28 -17.59 -3.13
CA ALA A 78 -5.00 -18.31 -1.89
C ALA A 78 -6.29 -19.00 -1.43
N GLU A 79 -6.37 -20.29 -1.66
CA GLU A 79 -7.43 -21.14 -1.10
C GLU A 79 -7.15 -21.38 0.39
N LEU A 80 -8.15 -21.16 1.24
CA LEU A 80 -7.99 -21.25 2.67
C LEU A 80 -8.17 -22.68 3.21
N THR A 81 -7.24 -23.08 4.05
CA THR A 81 -7.30 -24.27 4.88
C THR A 81 -7.68 -23.84 6.31
N PRO A 82 -8.77 -24.38 6.89
CA PRO A 82 -9.15 -24.08 8.26
C PRO A 82 -8.14 -24.67 9.25
N THR A 83 -7.88 -23.97 10.34
CA THR A 83 -7.14 -24.49 11.49
C THR A 83 -8.02 -25.41 12.34
N THR A 84 -7.41 -26.19 13.24
CA THR A 84 -8.15 -27.10 14.12
C THR A 84 -9.22 -26.35 14.94
N GLY A 85 -10.45 -26.83 14.84
CA GLY A 85 -11.61 -26.23 15.53
C GLY A 85 -12.18 -24.99 14.84
N SER A 86 -11.75 -24.71 13.61
CA SER A 86 -12.31 -23.68 12.75
C SER A 86 -13.08 -24.28 11.58
N ASN A 87 -14.12 -23.59 11.12
CA ASN A 87 -14.87 -23.91 9.91
C ASN A 87 -14.69 -22.85 8.81
N VAL A 88 -13.75 -21.92 8.99
CA VAL A 88 -13.52 -20.83 8.03
C VAL A 88 -12.90 -21.39 6.77
N LYS A 89 -13.54 -21.09 5.64
CA LYS A 89 -13.11 -21.49 4.31
C LYS A 89 -13.42 -20.43 3.28
N GLY A 90 -12.86 -20.56 2.11
CA GLY A 90 -13.01 -19.63 1.00
C GLY A 90 -11.67 -19.31 0.37
N SER A 91 -11.59 -18.19 -0.30
CA SER A 91 -10.37 -17.81 -1.00
C SER A 91 -10.15 -16.29 -1.02
N PHE A 92 -8.90 -15.92 -1.25
CA PHE A 92 -8.50 -14.57 -1.63
C PHE A 92 -7.95 -14.60 -3.06
N LYS A 93 -8.45 -13.70 -3.89
CA LYS A 93 -7.96 -13.48 -5.25
C LYS A 93 -7.15 -12.18 -5.28
N PHE A 94 -5.99 -12.21 -5.91
CA PHE A 94 -5.09 -11.07 -6.04
C PHE A 94 -4.89 -10.77 -7.52
N GLU A 95 -5.18 -9.54 -7.92
CA GLU A 95 -5.06 -9.09 -9.30
C GLU A 95 -4.30 -7.76 -9.37
N PRO A 96 -3.39 -7.58 -10.31
CA PRO A 96 -2.78 -6.29 -10.54
C PRO A 96 -3.85 -5.30 -11.03
N PHE A 97 -3.79 -4.10 -10.51
CA PHE A 97 -4.71 -3.01 -10.82
C PHE A 97 -3.92 -1.73 -11.09
N ILE A 98 -4.19 -1.06 -12.21
CA ILE A 98 -3.64 0.27 -12.50
C ILE A 98 -4.68 1.31 -12.13
N ASP A 99 -4.32 2.23 -11.24
CA ASP A 99 -5.19 3.31 -10.85
C ASP A 99 -5.21 4.46 -11.87
N LYS A 100 -6.06 5.47 -11.63
CA LYS A 100 -6.19 6.65 -12.52
C LYS A 100 -4.91 7.50 -12.62
N SER A 101 -3.99 7.33 -11.68
CA SER A 101 -2.68 7.98 -11.64
C SER A 101 -1.59 7.15 -12.30
N ASN A 102 -1.97 6.08 -13.03
CA ASN A 102 -1.06 5.14 -13.67
C ASN A 102 -0.11 4.42 -12.68
N GLN A 103 -0.56 4.25 -11.43
CA GLN A 103 0.17 3.50 -10.40
C GLN A 103 -0.35 2.08 -10.31
N GLU A 104 0.58 1.12 -10.28
CA GLU A 104 0.26 -0.30 -10.07
C GLU A 104 -0.07 -0.54 -8.59
N LYS A 105 -1.19 -1.18 -8.35
CA LYS A 105 -1.69 -1.64 -7.05
C LYS A 105 -2.12 -3.09 -7.18
N VAL A 106 -2.34 -3.74 -6.06
CA VAL A 106 -2.97 -5.07 -6.04
C VAL A 106 -4.40 -4.93 -5.54
N GLN A 107 -5.34 -5.40 -6.33
CA GLN A 107 -6.72 -5.58 -5.91
C GLN A 107 -6.85 -6.97 -5.27
N ILE A 108 -7.46 -7.01 -4.10
CA ILE A 108 -7.67 -8.22 -3.32
C ILE A 108 -9.16 -8.41 -3.16
N THR A 109 -9.67 -9.55 -3.60
CA THR A 109 -11.07 -9.94 -3.42
C THR A 109 -11.11 -11.10 -2.44
N ALA A 110 -11.84 -10.91 -1.33
CA ALA A 110 -12.10 -11.91 -0.30
C ALA A 110 -13.47 -12.53 -0.51
N SER A 111 -13.56 -13.85 -0.57
CA SER A 111 -14.81 -14.61 -0.56
C SER A 111 -14.70 -15.70 0.50
N LEU A 112 -15.28 -15.45 1.67
CA LEU A 112 -15.07 -16.28 2.86
C LEU A 112 -16.41 -16.70 3.48
N GLN A 113 -16.39 -17.80 4.23
CA GLN A 113 -17.53 -18.33 4.96
C GLN A 113 -17.08 -18.96 6.28
N GLY A 114 -18.00 -19.05 7.23
CA GLY A 114 -17.79 -19.73 8.51
C GLY A 114 -17.15 -18.87 9.60
N LEU A 115 -17.12 -17.57 9.41
CA LEU A 115 -16.67 -16.58 10.39
C LEU A 115 -17.79 -16.26 11.40
N ALA A 116 -17.44 -15.73 12.56
CA ALA A 116 -18.42 -15.07 13.41
C ALA A 116 -18.82 -13.72 12.76
N PRO A 117 -20.03 -13.19 12.99
CA PRO A 117 -20.36 -11.85 12.55
C PRO A 117 -19.41 -10.79 13.13
N GLY A 118 -18.99 -9.82 12.31
CA GLY A 118 -18.12 -8.73 12.74
C GLY A 118 -16.79 -8.65 12.03
N LEU A 119 -15.83 -7.96 12.65
CA LEU A 119 -14.52 -7.69 12.05
C LEU A 119 -13.53 -8.83 12.31
N HIS A 120 -12.78 -9.17 11.28
CA HIS A 120 -11.72 -10.17 11.31
C HIS A 120 -10.46 -9.65 10.65
N ALA A 121 -9.33 -9.73 11.34
CA ALA A 121 -8.06 -9.32 10.79
C ALA A 121 -7.59 -10.28 9.69
N ILE A 122 -6.97 -9.69 8.68
CA ILE A 122 -6.28 -10.39 7.61
C ILE A 122 -4.85 -9.91 7.49
N ASN A 123 -3.90 -10.84 7.48
CA ASN A 123 -2.49 -10.53 7.42
C ASN A 123 -1.80 -11.44 6.39
N ILE A 124 -0.75 -10.92 5.75
CA ILE A 124 0.20 -11.74 5.00
C ILE A 124 1.33 -12.13 5.94
N HIS A 125 1.62 -13.42 6.01
CA HIS A 125 2.68 -14.01 6.83
C HIS A 125 3.89 -14.39 5.98
N GLU A 126 5.05 -14.56 6.63
CA GLU A 126 6.34 -14.77 5.98
C GLU A 126 6.42 -16.06 5.16
N ASN A 127 5.88 -17.15 5.71
CA ASN A 127 6.00 -18.47 5.12
C ASN A 127 4.76 -18.83 4.32
N GLY A 128 4.96 -19.44 3.16
CA GLY A 128 3.91 -20.08 2.38
C GLY A 128 4.20 -21.56 2.17
N ASN A 129 3.27 -22.26 1.51
CA ASN A 129 3.38 -23.69 1.21
C ASN A 129 3.67 -24.54 2.47
N VAL A 130 2.94 -24.25 3.54
CA VAL A 130 3.08 -24.84 4.86
C VAL A 130 1.80 -25.52 5.29
N GLU A 131 1.91 -26.56 6.11
CA GLU A 131 0.77 -27.29 6.68
C GLU A 131 0.96 -27.47 8.18
N CYS A 132 0.02 -26.94 8.98
CA CYS A 132 -0.02 -27.11 10.41
C CYS A 132 -1.42 -26.92 10.95
N ALA A 133 -1.69 -27.56 12.08
CA ALA A 133 -3.02 -27.63 12.65
C ALA A 133 -3.55 -26.28 13.17
N ASP A 134 -2.68 -25.37 13.58
CA ASP A 134 -3.01 -24.10 14.25
C ASP A 134 -2.62 -22.84 13.44
N GLY A 135 -2.03 -23.02 12.26
CA GLY A 135 -1.54 -21.92 11.43
C GLY A 135 -0.19 -21.33 11.86
N SER A 136 0.43 -21.78 12.95
CA SER A 136 1.69 -21.24 13.47
C SER A 136 2.87 -21.36 12.50
N CYS A 137 2.86 -22.35 11.63
CA CYS A 137 3.87 -22.57 10.61
C CYS A 137 3.93 -21.48 9.53
N THR A 138 2.91 -20.62 9.42
CA THR A 138 2.93 -19.47 8.51
C THR A 138 3.96 -18.41 8.91
N GLY A 139 4.51 -18.51 10.13
CA GLY A 139 5.48 -17.55 10.68
C GLY A 139 4.83 -16.27 11.21
N ALA A 140 5.63 -15.22 11.30
CA ALA A 140 5.18 -13.89 11.74
C ALA A 140 4.46 -13.11 10.62
N SER A 141 3.78 -12.03 10.98
CA SER A 141 3.30 -11.04 10.00
C SER A 141 4.48 -10.52 9.17
N TRP A 142 4.34 -10.51 7.87
CA TRP A 142 5.44 -10.18 6.97
C TRP A 142 5.87 -8.72 7.08
N ASN A 143 7.08 -8.54 7.61
CA ASN A 143 7.63 -7.24 7.96
C ASN A 143 9.07 -7.04 7.46
N PRO A 144 9.32 -6.97 6.14
CA PRO A 144 10.67 -6.88 5.58
C PRO A 144 11.40 -5.58 5.90
N GLN A 145 10.72 -4.59 6.45
CA GLN A 145 11.29 -3.28 6.79
C GLN A 145 11.43 -3.04 8.29
N ASP A 146 11.16 -4.03 9.12
CA ASP A 146 11.19 -3.94 10.59
C ASP A 146 10.43 -2.70 11.11
N ARG A 147 9.16 -2.60 10.69
CA ARG A 147 8.26 -1.52 11.10
C ARG A 147 7.40 -1.94 12.28
N PRO A 148 6.91 -1.00 13.08
CA PRO A 148 5.88 -1.31 14.05
C PRO A 148 4.60 -1.80 13.38
N HIS A 149 3.79 -2.57 14.14
CA HIS A 149 2.45 -2.92 13.72
C HIS A 149 1.58 -1.68 13.50
N GLY A 150 0.64 -1.74 12.55
CA GLY A 150 -0.27 -0.63 12.27
C GLY A 150 -1.30 -0.95 11.19
N GLY A 151 -2.28 -0.08 11.04
CA GLY A 151 -3.34 -0.25 10.04
C GLY A 151 -2.89 0.02 8.60
N PRO A 152 -3.71 -0.35 7.60
CA PRO A 152 -3.36 -0.25 6.17
C PRO A 152 -2.91 1.12 5.70
N ASN A 153 -3.40 2.17 6.36
CA ASN A 153 -3.11 3.57 6.02
C ASN A 153 -2.16 4.24 7.03
N SER A 154 -1.51 3.47 7.89
CA SER A 154 -0.57 4.02 8.87
C SER A 154 0.67 4.55 8.18
N LEU A 155 0.89 5.87 8.27
CA LEU A 155 2.04 6.57 7.72
C LEU A 155 2.73 7.37 8.81
N LYS A 156 4.05 7.27 8.90
CA LYS A 156 4.84 8.14 9.76
C LYS A 156 5.28 9.39 9.01
N LYS A 157 4.90 10.52 9.57
CA LYS A 157 5.24 11.84 9.06
C LYS A 157 6.68 12.22 9.42
N PHE A 158 7.44 12.69 8.44
CA PHE A 158 8.73 13.33 8.62
C PHE A 158 8.63 14.77 8.13
N GLY A 159 8.67 15.75 9.07
CA GLY A 159 8.56 17.17 8.75
C GLY A 159 7.15 17.76 8.93
N ALA A 160 6.92 18.95 8.35
CA ALA A 160 5.71 19.74 8.60
C ALA A 160 4.52 19.41 7.68
N SER A 161 4.74 18.70 6.58
CA SER A 161 3.70 18.40 5.59
C SER A 161 2.81 17.22 6.00
N ALA A 162 1.56 17.22 5.58
CA ALA A 162 0.69 16.08 5.77
C ALA A 162 1.14 14.91 4.89
N CYS A 163 1.09 13.69 5.43
CA CYS A 163 1.36 12.48 4.67
C CYS A 163 0.14 12.07 3.86
N HIS A 164 0.28 12.03 2.54
CA HIS A 164 -0.74 11.51 1.66
C HIS A 164 -0.31 10.18 1.01
N PHE A 165 1.01 10.00 0.80
CA PHE A 165 1.59 8.77 0.27
C PHE A 165 3.07 8.61 0.64
N VAL A 166 3.59 7.39 0.49
CA VAL A 166 5.00 7.08 0.71
C VAL A 166 5.85 7.75 -0.37
N GLY A 167 6.92 8.46 0.03
CA GLY A 167 7.85 9.13 -0.88
C GLY A 167 7.91 10.65 -0.75
N GLU A 168 6.92 11.29 -0.13
CA GLU A 168 6.92 12.75 0.13
C GLU A 168 7.36 13.10 1.56
N GLY A 169 8.44 12.49 2.05
CA GLY A 169 8.85 12.63 3.45
C GLY A 169 7.98 11.80 4.40
N CYS A 170 7.25 10.82 3.87
CA CYS A 170 6.42 9.90 4.60
C CYS A 170 6.88 8.47 4.37
N LEU A 171 6.92 7.67 5.43
CA LEU A 171 7.20 6.24 5.37
C LEU A 171 5.96 5.46 5.75
N LEU A 172 5.77 4.32 5.10
CA LEU A 172 4.81 3.33 5.55
C LEU A 172 5.18 2.93 6.98
N TRP A 173 4.21 3.01 7.90
CA TRP A 173 4.42 2.76 9.32
C TRP A 173 3.54 1.62 9.80
N ARG A 174 3.67 0.49 9.15
CA ARG A 174 3.05 -0.79 9.46
C ARG A 174 3.90 -1.92 8.90
N HIS A 175 3.63 -3.16 9.29
CA HIS A 175 4.12 -4.31 8.54
C HIS A 175 3.52 -4.30 7.12
N ILE A 176 4.25 -4.73 6.14
CA ILE A 176 3.70 -4.87 4.78
C ILE A 176 2.54 -5.88 4.77
N GLY A 177 2.60 -6.87 5.66
CA GLY A 177 1.59 -7.90 5.81
C GLY A 177 0.27 -7.45 6.46
N ASP A 178 0.20 -6.27 7.10
CA ASP A 178 -1.00 -5.81 7.80
C ASP A 178 -2.03 -5.27 6.81
N LEU A 179 -2.92 -6.12 6.32
CA LEU A 179 -3.93 -5.74 5.31
C LEU A 179 -5.19 -5.11 5.94
N GLY A 180 -5.35 -5.21 7.26
CA GLY A 180 -6.47 -4.65 8.01
C GLY A 180 -7.56 -5.67 8.29
N ASN A 181 -8.81 -5.22 8.30
CA ASN A 181 -9.96 -6.03 8.67
C ASN A 181 -10.94 -6.21 7.51
N VAL A 182 -11.56 -7.37 7.44
CA VAL A 182 -12.77 -7.65 6.65
C VAL A 182 -13.97 -7.77 7.57
N THR A 183 -15.18 -7.52 7.05
CA THR A 183 -16.42 -7.61 7.84
C THR A 183 -17.24 -8.82 7.42
N ALA A 184 -17.43 -9.75 8.33
CA ALA A 184 -18.35 -10.85 8.15
C ALA A 184 -19.79 -10.40 8.48
N ASN A 185 -20.72 -10.74 7.60
CA ASN A 185 -22.14 -10.48 7.82
C ASN A 185 -22.76 -11.43 8.87
N ASP A 186 -24.05 -11.29 9.17
CA ASP A 186 -24.76 -12.10 10.16
C ASP A 186 -24.76 -13.61 9.84
N LEU A 187 -24.49 -14.00 8.61
CA LEU A 187 -24.36 -15.39 8.16
C LEU A 187 -22.91 -15.91 8.20
N GLY A 188 -21.97 -15.07 8.67
CA GLY A 188 -20.56 -15.40 8.72
C GLY A 188 -19.86 -15.41 7.36
N ALA A 189 -20.42 -14.72 6.37
CA ALA A 189 -19.84 -14.61 5.06
C ALA A 189 -19.18 -13.24 4.84
N VAL A 190 -18.08 -13.24 4.08
CA VAL A 190 -17.39 -12.05 3.59
C VAL A 190 -17.36 -12.09 2.07
N GLU A 191 -17.83 -11.02 1.44
CA GLU A 191 -17.62 -10.70 0.05
C GLU A 191 -17.12 -9.26 0.00
N ASP A 192 -15.82 -9.08 -0.11
CA ASP A 192 -15.19 -7.76 -0.03
C ASP A 192 -14.09 -7.62 -1.09
N THR A 193 -13.88 -6.39 -1.54
CA THR A 193 -12.82 -6.07 -2.50
C THR A 193 -12.14 -4.76 -2.10
N PHE A 194 -10.85 -4.84 -1.83
CA PHE A 194 -10.03 -3.70 -1.45
C PHE A 194 -8.71 -3.68 -2.24
N LYS A 195 -7.95 -2.64 -2.07
CA LYS A 195 -6.70 -2.42 -2.82
C LYS A 195 -5.56 -2.08 -1.88
N ASP A 196 -4.43 -2.72 -2.10
CA ASP A 196 -3.17 -2.34 -1.46
C ASP A 196 -2.18 -1.84 -2.52
N GLN A 197 -1.51 -0.71 -2.22
CA GLN A 197 -0.58 -0.06 -3.14
C GLN A 197 0.88 -0.41 -2.85
N TYR A 198 1.14 -1.17 -1.77
CA TYR A 198 2.50 -1.44 -1.31
C TYR A 198 2.94 -2.87 -1.60
N ILE A 199 2.00 -3.82 -1.67
CA ILE A 199 2.32 -5.19 -2.06
C ILE A 199 2.44 -5.33 -3.58
N ALA A 200 3.12 -6.37 -4.03
CA ALA A 200 3.32 -6.70 -5.43
C ALA A 200 3.11 -8.20 -5.70
N LEU A 201 2.84 -8.54 -6.96
CA LEU A 201 2.61 -9.91 -7.43
C LEU A 201 3.71 -10.41 -8.38
N ARG A 202 4.78 -9.65 -8.60
CA ARG A 202 5.83 -9.98 -9.57
C ARG A 202 7.05 -10.58 -8.91
N ASP A 203 7.59 -11.60 -9.56
CA ASP A 203 8.84 -12.19 -9.18
C ASP A 203 10.04 -11.25 -9.35
N GLY A 204 10.95 -11.28 -8.40
CA GLY A 204 12.38 -11.04 -8.56
C GLY A 204 12.89 -9.61 -8.40
N LYS A 205 12.07 -8.55 -8.33
CA LYS A 205 12.60 -7.17 -8.21
C LYS A 205 11.91 -6.29 -7.19
N ASN A 206 10.76 -6.68 -6.68
CA ASN A 206 10.07 -5.91 -5.67
C ASN A 206 10.17 -6.64 -4.32
N MET A 207 10.78 -5.98 -3.33
CA MET A 207 10.91 -6.50 -1.97
C MET A 207 9.54 -6.75 -1.31
N PHE A 208 8.45 -6.28 -1.91
CA PHE A 208 7.08 -6.42 -1.40
C PHE A 208 6.26 -7.46 -2.17
N ASN A 209 6.92 -8.38 -2.86
CA ASN A 209 6.25 -9.49 -3.54
C ASN A 209 5.64 -10.46 -2.53
N VAL A 210 4.32 -10.68 -2.66
CA VAL A 210 3.54 -11.57 -1.77
C VAL A 210 3.38 -12.99 -2.33
N ALA A 211 3.76 -13.23 -3.56
CA ALA A 211 3.69 -14.56 -4.16
C ALA A 211 4.52 -15.58 -3.37
N GLY A 212 3.93 -16.74 -3.08
CA GLY A 212 4.55 -17.79 -2.30
C GLY A 212 4.47 -17.61 -0.78
N ARG A 213 3.89 -16.50 -0.28
CA ARG A 213 3.61 -16.27 1.16
C ARG A 213 2.24 -16.80 1.53
N SER A 214 1.90 -16.80 2.84
CA SER A 214 0.56 -17.12 3.28
C SER A 214 -0.26 -15.86 3.54
N ILE A 215 -1.56 -15.93 3.28
CA ILE A 215 -2.54 -15.03 3.88
C ILE A 215 -3.26 -15.77 5.01
N VAL A 216 -3.51 -15.09 6.12
CA VAL A 216 -4.19 -15.64 7.28
C VAL A 216 -5.44 -14.82 7.61
N VAL A 217 -6.45 -15.50 8.19
CA VAL A 217 -7.66 -14.89 8.73
C VAL A 217 -7.69 -15.18 10.23
N ARG A 218 -7.92 -14.13 11.03
CA ARG A 218 -7.89 -14.21 12.48
C ARG A 218 -9.27 -14.17 13.14
N GLN A 219 -9.31 -14.50 14.40
CA GLN A 219 -10.55 -14.65 15.17
C GLN A 219 -11.27 -13.33 15.39
N GLY A 220 -10.54 -12.25 15.60
CA GLY A 220 -11.07 -10.93 15.92
C GLY A 220 -10.49 -9.85 15.01
N ALA A 221 -10.83 -8.63 15.33
CA ALA A 221 -10.33 -7.45 14.66
C ALA A 221 -8.88 -7.13 15.05
N ASP A 222 -8.10 -6.67 14.10
CA ASP A 222 -6.88 -5.93 14.35
C ASP A 222 -7.26 -4.52 14.86
N ASP A 223 -6.72 -4.12 16.01
CA ASP A 223 -6.96 -2.83 16.65
C ASP A 223 -5.99 -1.73 16.14
N PHE A 224 -5.03 -2.09 15.28
CA PHE A 224 -4.01 -1.24 14.68
C PHE A 224 -3.06 -0.55 15.67
N THR A 225 -3.11 -0.90 16.93
CA THR A 225 -2.37 -0.24 18.02
C THR A 225 -1.54 -1.20 18.87
N THR A 226 -2.05 -2.40 19.11
CA THR A 226 -1.33 -3.43 19.83
C THR A 226 -0.13 -3.92 19.03
N GLN A 227 1.07 -3.82 19.62
CA GLN A 227 2.34 -4.07 18.92
C GLN A 227 2.73 -5.57 18.87
N SER A 228 1.76 -6.47 18.98
CA SER A 228 1.95 -7.88 18.65
C SER A 228 1.74 -8.11 17.14
N ASP A 229 2.28 -9.20 16.61
CA ASP A 229 2.14 -9.57 15.19
C ASP A 229 0.68 -9.74 14.74
N ASP A 230 -0.23 -9.88 15.68
CA ASP A 230 -1.65 -10.12 15.45
C ASP A 230 -2.53 -8.90 15.68
N GLY A 231 -1.97 -7.74 16.10
CA GLY A 231 -2.76 -6.55 16.40
C GLY A 231 -3.88 -6.79 17.41
N GLY A 232 -3.71 -7.74 18.34
CA GLY A 232 -4.75 -8.15 19.29
C GLY A 232 -5.87 -9.00 18.69
N ALA A 233 -5.79 -9.41 17.42
CA ALA A 233 -6.84 -10.13 16.71
C ALA A 233 -6.97 -11.62 17.08
N GLY A 234 -6.06 -12.14 17.89
CA GLY A 234 -6.11 -13.50 18.42
C GLY A 234 -5.71 -14.58 17.41
N LYS A 235 -6.20 -15.81 17.64
CA LYS A 235 -5.74 -16.99 16.91
C LYS A 235 -6.07 -16.94 15.41
N ILE A 236 -5.26 -17.66 14.62
CA ILE A 236 -5.52 -17.91 13.20
C ILE A 236 -6.68 -18.89 13.07
N LEU A 237 -7.68 -18.56 12.27
CA LEU A 237 -8.82 -19.42 11.95
C LEU A 237 -8.62 -20.18 10.64
N ALA A 238 -7.97 -19.55 9.66
CA ALA A 238 -7.66 -20.17 8.38
C ALA A 238 -6.46 -19.49 7.75
N TYR A 239 -5.76 -20.19 6.87
CA TYR A 239 -4.63 -19.68 6.13
C TYR A 239 -4.57 -20.32 4.74
N GLY A 240 -3.90 -19.66 3.81
CA GLY A 240 -3.71 -20.17 2.45
C GLY A 240 -2.47 -19.59 1.78
N THR A 241 -1.81 -20.38 0.94
CA THR A 241 -0.64 -19.92 0.18
C THR A 241 -1.06 -19.11 -1.04
N ILE A 242 -0.47 -17.95 -1.23
CA ILE A 242 -0.68 -17.07 -2.39
C ILE A 242 0.11 -17.64 -3.57
N LYS A 243 -0.55 -18.23 -4.55
CA LYS A 243 0.06 -18.90 -5.71
C LYS A 243 -0.63 -18.49 -7.02
N PRO A 244 0.04 -18.59 -8.17
CA PRO A 244 -0.60 -18.33 -9.46
C PRO A 244 -1.88 -19.14 -9.58
N ALA A 245 -2.96 -18.51 -10.06
CA ALA A 245 -4.19 -19.22 -10.39
C ALA A 245 -3.92 -20.20 -11.52
N ALA A 246 -4.53 -21.38 -11.46
CA ALA A 246 -4.50 -22.31 -12.60
C ALA A 246 -5.18 -21.65 -13.82
N THR A 247 -4.50 -21.66 -14.95
CA THR A 247 -5.02 -21.17 -16.23
C THR A 247 -5.88 -22.23 -16.91
#